data_9fdcbb2846a71596388e669e89554918
#
_entry.id   9fdcbb2846a71596388e669e89554918
#
_cell.length_a   1.000
_cell.length_b   1.000
_cell.length_c   1.000
_cell.angle_alpha   90.00
_cell.angle_beta   90.00
_cell.angle_gamma   90.00
#
_symmetry.space_group_name_H-M   'P 1'
#
loop_
_entity.id
_entity.type
_entity.pdbx_description
1 polymer ?
#
loop_
_entity_poly.entity_id
_entity_poly.type
_entity_poly.pdbx_seq_one_letter_code
_entity_poly.pdbx_strand_id
1 'polypeptide(L)'
;MDRQAITAAYEPFVAALRTGSFAALADGWNADLIAAHVAKNNDLIADVAERIIAGTPASYDNLEAVEDETLQAFNNTAEGLGDLADAVETSVRRLADAWTALGDTTGSQLVPVVIRDSGTVLREGPMPIRELIEGNASFHLEMHVAQLNELRT
;
A
#
# COMPACT_ATOMS: atom_id res chain seq x y z
N MET A 1 -8.31 -10.67 10.71
CA MET A 1 -6.85 -10.38 10.54
C MET A 1 -6.32 -9.83 11.85
N ASP A 2 -5.05 -9.99 12.17
CA ASP A 2 -4.37 -9.38 13.30
C ASP A 2 -3.07 -8.71 12.84
N ARG A 3 -2.36 -8.05 13.78
CA ARG A 3 -1.10 -7.33 13.48
C ARG A 3 -0.06 -8.24 12.82
N GLN A 4 0.08 -9.46 13.31
CA GLN A 4 1.06 -10.41 12.80
C GLN A 4 0.67 -10.88 11.38
N ALA A 5 -0.60 -11.13 11.14
CA ALA A 5 -1.09 -11.52 9.82
C ALA A 5 -0.86 -10.41 8.77
N ILE A 6 -1.03 -9.11 9.16
CA ILE A 6 -0.72 -7.99 8.27
C ILE A 6 0.77 -8.01 7.93
N THR A 7 1.65 -8.05 8.90
CA THR A 7 3.11 -8.02 8.63
C THR A 7 3.56 -9.23 7.82
N ALA A 8 3.09 -10.42 8.15
CA ALA A 8 3.45 -11.66 7.45
C ALA A 8 2.99 -11.66 5.97
N ALA A 9 1.86 -11.01 5.66
CA ALA A 9 1.37 -10.92 4.28
C ALA A 9 2.38 -10.23 3.35
N TYR A 10 3.15 -9.25 3.86
CA TYR A 10 4.12 -8.49 3.07
C TYR A 10 5.51 -9.15 2.96
N GLU A 11 5.82 -10.16 3.78
CA GLU A 11 7.13 -10.81 3.77
C GLU A 11 7.56 -11.31 2.37
N PRO A 12 6.68 -11.98 1.57
CA PRO A 12 7.07 -12.43 0.24
C PRO A 12 7.40 -11.27 -0.72
N PHE A 13 6.65 -10.16 -0.62
CA PHE A 13 6.87 -8.97 -1.44
C PHE A 13 8.21 -8.31 -1.10
N VAL A 14 8.48 -8.08 0.18
CA VAL A 14 9.74 -7.50 0.67
C VAL A 14 10.93 -8.38 0.33
N ALA A 15 10.81 -9.71 0.54
CA ALA A 15 11.86 -10.66 0.17
C ALA A 15 12.14 -10.63 -1.33
N ALA A 16 11.11 -10.52 -2.16
CA ALA A 16 11.27 -10.40 -3.61
C ALA A 16 12.06 -9.15 -4.00
N LEU A 17 11.79 -8.00 -3.40
CA LEU A 17 12.52 -6.75 -3.66
C LEU A 17 13.99 -6.84 -3.25
N ARG A 18 14.29 -7.50 -2.13
CA ARG A 18 15.66 -7.60 -1.60
C ARG A 18 16.54 -8.58 -2.35
N THR A 19 15.95 -9.63 -2.91
CA THR A 19 16.71 -10.74 -3.52
C THR A 19 16.47 -10.89 -5.01
N GLY A 20 15.46 -10.21 -5.56
CA GLY A 20 15.06 -10.33 -6.94
C GLY A 20 15.94 -9.54 -7.90
N SER A 21 16.01 -10.05 -9.13
CA SER A 21 16.45 -9.31 -10.30
C SER A 21 15.26 -9.16 -11.23
N PHE A 22 15.03 -7.95 -11.74
CA PHE A 22 13.83 -7.63 -12.49
C PHE A 22 14.18 -6.99 -13.83
N ALA A 23 13.41 -7.36 -14.85
CA ALA A 23 13.49 -6.73 -16.16
C ALA A 23 12.96 -5.28 -16.10
N ALA A 24 13.61 -4.39 -16.82
CA ALA A 24 13.05 -3.07 -17.10
C ALA A 24 12.04 -3.15 -18.24
N LEU A 25 10.86 -2.59 -18.04
CA LEU A 25 9.85 -2.47 -19.08
C LEU A 25 10.02 -1.14 -19.82
N ALA A 26 9.71 -1.12 -21.12
CA ALA A 26 9.64 0.11 -21.90
C ALA A 26 8.43 0.94 -21.52
N ASP A 27 7.31 0.29 -21.19
CA ASP A 27 6.05 0.89 -20.78
C ASP A 27 5.51 0.17 -19.55
N GLY A 28 4.86 0.89 -18.65
CA GLY A 28 4.29 0.37 -17.41
C GLY A 28 5.23 0.51 -16.21
N TRP A 29 4.81 -0.06 -15.09
CA TRP A 29 5.54 0.05 -13.84
C TRP A 29 6.62 -1.03 -13.72
N ASN A 30 7.85 -0.60 -13.52
CA ASN A 30 8.96 -1.44 -13.10
C ASN A 30 8.87 -1.77 -11.61
N ALA A 31 9.72 -2.69 -11.13
CA ALA A 31 9.71 -3.15 -9.75
C ALA A 31 9.85 -2.02 -8.72
N ASP A 32 10.59 -0.96 -9.04
CA ASP A 32 10.78 0.22 -8.20
C ASP A 32 9.48 1.03 -8.05
N LEU A 33 8.75 1.29 -9.14
CA LEU A 33 7.46 1.99 -9.07
C LEU A 33 6.38 1.15 -8.38
N ILE A 34 6.38 -0.17 -8.58
CA ILE A 34 5.48 -1.09 -7.85
C ILE A 34 5.76 -1.02 -6.34
N ALA A 35 7.03 -1.02 -5.93
CA ALA A 35 7.41 -0.90 -4.53
C ALA A 35 7.04 0.47 -3.94
N ALA A 36 7.29 1.55 -4.68
CA ALA A 36 6.89 2.90 -4.29
C ALA A 36 5.37 3.02 -4.12
N HIS A 37 4.61 2.45 -5.06
CA HIS A 37 3.14 2.38 -4.99
C HIS A 37 2.66 1.68 -3.72
N VAL A 38 3.19 0.49 -3.43
CA VAL A 38 2.78 -0.30 -2.25
C VAL A 38 3.10 0.46 -0.96
N ALA A 39 4.29 1.04 -0.83
CA ALA A 39 4.68 1.82 0.34
C ALA A 39 3.78 3.06 0.52
N LYS A 40 3.59 3.84 -0.54
CA LYS A 40 2.77 5.06 -0.52
C LYS A 40 1.31 4.76 -0.21
N ASN A 41 0.75 3.69 -0.79
CA ASN A 41 -0.62 3.28 -0.55
C ASN A 41 -0.85 2.85 0.91
N ASN A 42 0.08 2.11 1.50
CA ASN A 42 0.03 1.75 2.92
C ASN A 42 0.04 2.99 3.81
N ASP A 43 0.88 3.98 3.51
CA ASP A 43 0.95 5.23 4.27
C ASP A 43 -0.36 6.02 4.18
N LEU A 44 -0.97 6.14 3.00
CA LEU A 44 -2.26 6.81 2.82
C LEU A 44 -3.36 6.14 3.66
N ILE A 45 -3.41 4.81 3.68
CA ILE A 45 -4.40 4.07 4.49
C ILE A 45 -4.12 4.24 5.98
N ALA A 46 -2.84 4.20 6.40
CA ALA A 46 -2.46 4.43 7.79
C ALA A 46 -2.83 5.85 8.26
N ASP A 47 -2.59 6.88 7.42
CA ASP A 47 -3.01 8.26 7.69
C ASP A 47 -4.52 8.36 7.96
N VAL A 48 -5.33 7.69 7.14
CA VAL A 48 -6.79 7.65 7.33
C VAL A 48 -7.16 6.99 8.65
N ALA A 49 -6.55 5.84 8.96
CA ALA A 49 -6.81 5.11 10.19
C ALA A 49 -6.41 5.94 11.43
N GLU A 50 -5.24 6.58 11.42
CA GLU A 50 -4.75 7.44 12.50
C GLU A 50 -5.66 8.64 12.75
N ARG A 51 -6.17 9.27 11.67
CA ARG A 51 -7.14 10.36 11.79
C ARG A 51 -8.45 9.91 12.43
N ILE A 52 -8.94 8.75 12.06
CA ILE A 52 -10.16 8.17 12.64
C ILE A 52 -9.94 7.84 14.11
N ILE A 53 -8.80 7.26 14.49
CA ILE A 53 -8.42 7.01 15.88
C ILE A 53 -8.39 8.32 16.67
N ALA A 54 -7.89 9.39 16.08
CA ALA A 54 -7.86 10.73 16.68
C ALA A 54 -9.24 11.43 16.70
N GLY A 55 -10.29 10.82 16.17
CA GLY A 55 -11.64 11.43 16.10
C GLY A 55 -11.76 12.56 15.09
N THR A 56 -10.88 12.63 14.10
CA THR A 56 -10.91 13.64 13.04
C THR A 56 -11.49 13.08 11.74
N PRO A 57 -12.22 13.90 10.95
CA PRO A 57 -12.70 13.46 9.64
C PRO A 57 -11.58 13.01 8.73
N ALA A 58 -11.80 11.89 8.03
CA ALA A 58 -10.85 11.34 7.07
C ALA A 58 -11.56 10.78 5.85
N SER A 59 -10.87 10.80 4.71
CA SER A 59 -11.27 10.15 3.47
C SER A 59 -10.03 9.53 2.82
N TYR A 60 -10.22 8.49 2.07
CA TYR A 60 -9.17 7.84 1.30
C TYR A 60 -9.35 8.09 -0.19
N ASP A 61 -8.31 8.56 -0.83
CA ASP A 61 -8.15 8.59 -2.29
C ASP A 61 -6.71 8.14 -2.59
N ASN A 62 -6.56 7.10 -3.40
CA ASN A 62 -5.24 6.58 -3.74
C ASN A 62 -4.54 7.35 -4.87
N LEU A 63 -5.01 8.53 -5.23
CA LEU A 63 -4.47 9.31 -6.36
C LEU A 63 -2.94 9.44 -6.29
N GLU A 64 -2.40 9.88 -5.15
CA GLU A 64 -0.95 10.02 -4.97
C GLU A 64 -0.16 8.71 -5.07
N ALA A 65 -0.81 7.57 -4.84
CA ALA A 65 -0.20 6.26 -4.97
C ALA A 65 -0.27 5.67 -6.38
N VAL A 66 -0.98 6.33 -7.31
CA VAL A 66 -1.12 5.87 -8.72
C VAL A 66 -0.63 6.89 -9.74
N GLU A 67 -0.23 8.08 -9.31
CA GLU A 67 0.36 9.10 -10.18
C GLU A 67 1.84 8.83 -10.40
N ASP A 68 2.25 8.61 -11.64
CA ASP A 68 3.64 8.31 -12.00
C ASP A 68 4.63 9.36 -11.50
N GLU A 69 4.29 10.65 -11.56
CA GLU A 69 5.13 11.75 -11.08
C GLU A 69 5.39 11.65 -9.57
N THR A 70 4.33 11.36 -8.79
CA THR A 70 4.42 11.20 -7.34
C THR A 70 5.24 9.96 -6.97
N LEU A 71 5.00 8.85 -7.66
CA LEU A 71 5.75 7.61 -7.44
C LEU A 71 7.22 7.75 -7.84
N GLN A 72 7.51 8.42 -8.96
CA GLN A 72 8.87 8.69 -9.39
C GLN A 72 9.60 9.61 -8.42
N ALA A 73 8.94 10.63 -7.89
CA ALA A 73 9.53 11.51 -6.87
C ALA A 73 9.86 10.72 -5.60
N PHE A 74 8.97 9.81 -5.15
CA PHE A 74 9.22 8.91 -4.03
C PHE A 74 10.41 7.98 -4.31
N ASN A 75 10.44 7.35 -5.48
CA ASN A 75 11.49 6.44 -5.91
C ASN A 75 12.88 7.13 -5.95
N ASN A 76 12.92 8.40 -6.37
CA ASN A 76 14.17 9.18 -6.43
C ASN A 76 14.79 9.47 -5.04
N THR A 77 14.07 9.21 -3.94
CA THR A 77 14.61 9.30 -2.58
C THR A 77 15.33 8.03 -2.14
N ALA A 78 15.21 6.93 -2.88
CA ALA A 78 15.81 5.64 -2.60
C ALA A 78 17.07 5.40 -3.44
N GLU A 79 18.06 4.72 -2.88
CA GLU A 79 19.29 4.33 -3.60
C GLU A 79 19.12 2.98 -4.36
N GLY A 80 17.91 2.38 -4.30
CA GLY A 80 17.60 1.14 -4.99
C GLY A 80 16.48 0.33 -4.32
N LEU A 81 16.26 -0.88 -4.82
CA LEU A 81 15.18 -1.76 -4.34
C LEU A 81 15.30 -2.14 -2.86
N GLY A 82 16.51 -2.13 -2.29
CA GLY A 82 16.71 -2.37 -0.86
C GLY A 82 16.08 -1.30 0.00
N ASP A 83 16.29 -0.03 -0.33
CA ASP A 83 15.69 1.09 0.39
C ASP A 83 14.18 1.14 0.22
N LEU A 84 13.68 0.77 -0.98
CA LEU A 84 12.24 0.65 -1.22
C LEU A 84 11.63 -0.50 -0.42
N ALA A 85 12.33 -1.62 -0.26
CA ALA A 85 11.91 -2.71 0.61
C ALA A 85 11.80 -2.25 2.08
N ASP A 86 12.76 -1.44 2.56
CA ASP A 86 12.74 -0.86 3.90
C ASP A 86 11.59 0.15 4.06
N ALA A 87 11.29 0.93 3.03
CA ALA A 87 10.13 1.82 3.01
C ALA A 87 8.81 1.06 3.09
N VAL A 88 8.68 -0.04 2.33
CA VAL A 88 7.52 -0.94 2.42
C VAL A 88 7.38 -1.51 3.83
N GLU A 89 8.45 -2.07 4.41
CA GLU A 89 8.39 -2.60 5.79
C GLU A 89 7.99 -1.54 6.81
N THR A 90 8.47 -0.31 6.64
CA THR A 90 8.13 0.81 7.54
C THR A 90 6.65 1.16 7.42
N SER A 91 6.13 1.29 6.21
CA SER A 91 4.71 1.57 5.97
C SER A 91 3.80 0.44 6.47
N VAL A 92 4.22 -0.82 6.30
CA VAL A 92 3.50 -2.00 6.83
C VAL A 92 3.43 -2.01 8.35
N ARG A 93 4.55 -1.70 9.03
CA ARG A 93 4.55 -1.59 10.50
C ARG A 93 3.56 -0.54 10.98
N ARG A 94 3.57 0.64 10.35
CA ARG A 94 2.64 1.72 10.64
C ARG A 94 1.18 1.29 10.42
N LEU A 95 0.88 0.63 9.31
CA LEU A 95 -0.45 0.10 9.00
C LEU A 95 -0.91 -0.94 10.03
N ALA A 96 -0.03 -1.86 10.43
CA ALA A 96 -0.30 -2.89 11.42
C ALA A 96 -0.49 -2.32 12.84
N ASP A 97 0.22 -1.25 13.18
CA ASP A 97 0.04 -0.53 14.46
C ASP A 97 -1.29 0.23 14.47
N ALA A 98 -1.65 0.89 13.36
CA ALA A 98 -2.97 1.51 13.18
C ALA A 98 -4.10 0.49 13.27
N TRP A 99 -3.97 -0.67 12.63
CA TRP A 99 -4.93 -1.78 12.78
C TRP A 99 -5.14 -2.19 14.23
N THR A 100 -4.07 -2.29 14.99
CA THR A 100 -4.13 -2.69 16.41
C THR A 100 -4.81 -1.62 17.27
N ALA A 101 -4.58 -0.36 16.96
CA ALA A 101 -5.20 0.77 17.66
C ALA A 101 -6.68 0.99 17.30
N LEU A 102 -7.13 0.50 16.13
CA LEU A 102 -8.53 0.50 15.75
C LEU A 102 -9.29 -0.52 16.61
N GLY A 103 -10.07 -0.08 17.58
CA GLY A 103 -11.05 -0.94 18.26
C GLY A 103 -12.18 -1.36 17.30
N ASP A 104 -13.07 -2.27 17.74
CA ASP A 104 -14.14 -2.77 16.89
C ASP A 104 -15.09 -1.66 16.39
N THR A 105 -15.45 -0.73 17.28
CA THR A 105 -16.34 0.39 16.93
C THR A 105 -15.68 1.34 15.93
N THR A 106 -14.41 1.71 16.17
CA THR A 106 -13.66 2.62 15.29
C THR A 106 -13.35 1.96 13.95
N GLY A 107 -13.02 0.66 13.98
CA GLY A 107 -12.71 -0.11 12.78
C GLY A 107 -13.90 -0.32 11.84
N SER A 108 -15.12 -0.27 12.35
CA SER A 108 -16.36 -0.32 11.54
C SER A 108 -16.84 1.04 11.04
N GLN A 109 -16.14 2.13 11.40
CA GLN A 109 -16.47 3.45 10.92
C GLN A 109 -16.33 3.54 9.39
N LEU A 110 -17.38 4.06 8.75
CA LEU A 110 -17.37 4.28 7.30
C LEU A 110 -16.53 5.52 6.94
N VAL A 111 -15.65 5.35 5.98
CA VAL A 111 -14.87 6.44 5.38
C VAL A 111 -15.21 6.56 3.91
N PRO A 112 -15.32 7.78 3.36
CA PRO A 112 -15.37 7.98 1.92
C PRO A 112 -14.10 7.42 1.27
N VAL A 113 -14.25 6.57 0.27
CA VAL A 113 -13.15 5.90 -0.42
C VAL A 113 -13.26 6.15 -1.92
N VAL A 114 -12.15 6.54 -2.54
CA VAL A 114 -11.97 6.58 -4.00
C VAL A 114 -10.77 5.72 -4.35
N ILE A 115 -10.99 4.68 -5.15
CA ILE A 115 -9.93 3.80 -5.67
C ILE A 115 -9.83 4.03 -7.17
N ARG A 116 -8.61 4.33 -7.61
CA ARG A 116 -8.27 4.61 -9.01
C ARG A 116 -7.23 3.61 -9.51
N ASP A 117 -7.28 3.37 -10.80
CA ASP A 117 -6.22 2.69 -11.54
C ASP A 117 -6.12 3.32 -12.94
N SER A 118 -4.89 3.63 -13.36
CA SER A 118 -4.57 4.16 -14.68
C SER A 118 -5.48 5.34 -15.11
N GLY A 119 -5.80 6.24 -14.19
CA GLY A 119 -6.65 7.41 -14.41
C GLY A 119 -8.16 7.12 -14.36
N THR A 120 -8.56 5.87 -14.13
CA THR A 120 -9.97 5.46 -14.03
C THR A 120 -10.38 5.25 -12.58
N VAL A 121 -11.53 5.77 -12.17
CA VAL A 121 -12.14 5.45 -10.87
C VAL A 121 -12.75 4.05 -10.95
N LEU A 122 -12.18 3.10 -10.20
CA LEU A 122 -12.68 1.72 -10.11
C LEU A 122 -13.76 1.58 -9.05
N ARG A 123 -13.66 2.35 -7.98
CA ARG A 123 -14.60 2.33 -6.87
C ARG A 123 -14.71 3.71 -6.24
N GLU A 124 -15.93 4.10 -5.91
CA GLU A 124 -16.23 5.30 -5.13
C GLU A 124 -17.38 4.99 -4.17
N GLY A 125 -17.24 5.40 -2.90
CA GLY A 125 -18.29 5.24 -1.91
C GLY A 125 -17.75 4.95 -0.50
N PRO A 126 -18.64 4.83 0.50
CA PRO A 126 -18.24 4.55 1.86
C PRO A 126 -17.76 3.10 2.03
N MET A 127 -16.74 2.92 2.86
CA MET A 127 -16.21 1.60 3.23
C MET A 127 -15.76 1.63 4.70
N PRO A 128 -15.98 0.56 5.50
CA PRO A 128 -15.36 0.44 6.81
C PRO A 128 -13.83 0.50 6.71
N ILE A 129 -13.17 1.25 7.59
CA ILE A 129 -11.71 1.38 7.54
C ILE A 129 -10.99 0.03 7.70
N ARG A 130 -11.55 -0.90 8.47
CA ARG A 130 -11.01 -2.26 8.57
C ARG A 130 -11.05 -3.01 7.24
N GLU A 131 -12.12 -2.91 6.48
CA GLU A 131 -12.23 -3.55 5.17
C GLU A 131 -11.22 -2.97 4.17
N LEU A 132 -10.96 -1.66 4.25
CA LEU A 132 -9.92 -1.02 3.43
C LEU A 132 -8.54 -1.59 3.74
N ILE A 133 -8.18 -1.73 5.03
CA ILE A 133 -6.90 -2.31 5.44
C ILE A 133 -6.80 -3.78 5.05
N GLU A 134 -7.85 -4.58 5.31
CA GLU A 134 -7.86 -6.01 4.96
C GLU A 134 -7.75 -6.25 3.46
N GLY A 135 -8.50 -5.48 2.66
CA GLY A 135 -8.44 -5.56 1.20
C GLY A 135 -7.07 -5.20 0.65
N ASN A 136 -6.41 -4.21 1.25
CA ASN A 136 -5.05 -3.80 0.88
C ASN A 136 -4.02 -4.87 1.23
N ALA A 137 -4.05 -5.41 2.45
CA ALA A 137 -3.08 -6.41 2.93
C ALA A 137 -3.29 -7.81 2.34
N SER A 138 -4.40 -8.07 1.67
CA SER A 138 -4.69 -9.34 1.03
C SER A 138 -4.74 -9.19 -0.49
N PHE A 139 -5.89 -8.89 -1.04
CA PHE A 139 -6.15 -8.91 -2.49
C PHE A 139 -5.23 -7.97 -3.30
N HIS A 140 -5.08 -6.72 -2.85
CA HIS A 140 -4.26 -5.74 -3.55
C HIS A 140 -2.77 -6.12 -3.53
N LEU A 141 -2.28 -6.58 -2.38
CA LEU A 141 -0.89 -7.03 -2.26
C LEU A 141 -0.58 -8.27 -3.10
N GLU A 142 -1.49 -9.26 -3.13
CA GLU A 142 -1.31 -10.47 -3.96
C GLU A 142 -1.17 -10.12 -5.44
N MET A 143 -1.91 -9.14 -5.93
CA MET A 143 -1.80 -8.64 -7.29
C MET A 143 -0.39 -8.08 -7.57
N HIS A 144 0.18 -7.30 -6.66
CA HIS A 144 1.53 -6.74 -6.82
C HIS A 144 2.64 -7.77 -6.67
N VAL A 145 2.46 -8.79 -5.83
CA VAL A 145 3.36 -9.95 -5.78
C VAL A 145 3.39 -10.67 -7.14
N ALA A 146 2.22 -10.86 -7.75
CA ALA A 146 2.14 -11.46 -9.08
C ALA A 146 2.86 -10.59 -10.14
N GLN A 147 2.63 -9.27 -10.14
CA GLN A 147 3.34 -8.34 -11.04
C GLN A 147 4.86 -8.40 -10.88
N LEU A 148 5.39 -8.42 -9.65
CA LEU A 148 6.83 -8.56 -9.43
C LEU A 148 7.37 -9.89 -9.96
N ASN A 149 6.60 -10.98 -9.81
CA ASN A 149 7.01 -12.29 -10.31
C ASN A 149 7.06 -12.34 -11.86
N GLU A 150 6.16 -11.62 -12.54
CA GLU A 150 6.19 -11.49 -14.01
C GLU A 150 7.41 -10.71 -14.51
N LEU A 151 7.93 -9.77 -13.69
CA LEU A 151 9.13 -8.99 -14.02
C LEU A 151 10.44 -9.72 -13.70
N ARG A 152 10.42 -10.85 -12.99
CA ARG A 152 11.64 -11.57 -12.61
C ARG A 152 12.43 -12.07 -13.83
N THR A 153 13.76 -11.88 -13.77
CA THR A 153 14.74 -12.37 -14.77
C THR A 153 15.45 -13.60 -14.26
#